data_777bc4233197ea2b2912c0062d3926a6
#
_entry.id   777bc4233197ea2b2912c0062d3926a6
#
_cell.length_a   1.000
_cell.length_b   1.000
_cell.length_c   1.000
_cell.angle_alpha   90.00
_cell.angle_beta   90.00
_cell.angle_gamma   90.00
#
_symmetry.space_group_name_H-M   'P 1'
#
loop_
_entity.id
_entity.type
_entity.pdbx_description
1 polymer ?
#
loop_
_entity_poly.entity_id
_entity_poly.type
_entity_poly.pdbx_seq_one_letter_code
_entity_poly.pdbx_strand_id
1 'polypeptide(L)'
;PGGVFGTQVQAALSRAGEPEGWQSLRADQLRTELVQKAEALIHRKSAPESAGVPAPEMDGKIAGPEATAVPPAAGSQKNADPAGDVATETAADAPFLQEQAQRGMQAQATEAGAAAGELPTSPHSPRKLQELLRQLREQWKEMDQGGMPNHALWRRFDQACNEAYRIVQAWLTGMKQHAAEQKTLRLSLFAEVKAWGERLSSLAQEGAADWKAAQREQSEFSRRWREAGHVSEKIFAELQPQWKAVLQEASKPLEQAQQSSIAARQQMIAEAAAQASGPLRIDAVKALQQRWQQESQRVPLERRQEQKLWEAFRKPIDEAFQRKSQQREQLAAVFSQRDRSVLDAAHALETAIAGGDAQVIRSAMQALEAAMRSQETAAAAPADAQAG
;
A
#
# COMPACT_ATOMS: atom_id res chain seq x y z
N PRO A 1 20.35 -59.04 76.84
CA PRO A 1 19.08 -58.80 76.26
C PRO A 1 19.06 -57.43 75.56
N GLY A 2 19.48 -57.37 74.36
CA GLY A 2 19.59 -56.13 73.61
C GLY A 2 19.70 -56.32 72.08
N GLY A 3 19.41 -57.52 71.62
CA GLY A 3 19.75 -57.84 70.20
C GLY A 3 18.73 -57.61 69.15
N VAL A 4 17.43 -57.43 69.44
CA VAL A 4 16.39 -57.40 68.40
C VAL A 4 16.01 -55.97 67.94
N PHE A 5 16.08 -55.04 68.88
CA PHE A 5 15.82 -53.63 68.52
C PHE A 5 16.97 -52.97 67.78
N GLY A 6 18.21 -53.36 68.04
CA GLY A 6 19.39 -52.83 67.37
C GLY A 6 19.45 -53.24 65.91
N THR A 7 19.06 -54.46 65.56
CA THR A 7 19.05 -54.99 64.20
C THR A 7 17.90 -54.39 63.37
N GLN A 8 16.73 -54.11 63.98
CA GLN A 8 15.68 -53.42 63.25
C GLN A 8 15.95 -51.94 63.00
N VAL A 9 16.55 -51.25 63.97
CA VAL A 9 16.98 -49.87 63.81
C VAL A 9 18.14 -49.78 62.79
N GLN A 10 19.07 -50.75 62.81
CA GLN A 10 20.17 -50.79 61.86
C GLN A 10 19.69 -51.15 60.45
N ALA A 11 18.70 -52.03 60.32
CA ALA A 11 18.06 -52.33 59.02
C ALA A 11 17.19 -51.19 58.52
N ALA A 12 16.58 -50.38 59.41
CA ALA A 12 15.91 -49.17 59.02
C ALA A 12 16.86 -48.04 58.63
N LEU A 13 18.00 -47.93 59.34
CA LEU A 13 19.07 -46.96 59.01
C LEU A 13 19.80 -47.33 57.73
N SER A 14 20.03 -48.62 57.48
CA SER A 14 20.64 -49.05 56.21
C SER A 14 19.67 -48.83 55.00
N ARG A 15 18.35 -49.02 55.18
CA ARG A 15 17.38 -48.66 54.18
C ARG A 15 17.25 -47.13 53.99
N ALA A 16 17.41 -46.39 55.03
CA ALA A 16 17.44 -44.91 54.96
C ALA A 16 18.79 -44.36 54.46
N GLY A 17 19.84 -45.18 54.51
CA GLY A 17 21.22 -44.80 54.17
C GLY A 17 21.70 -45.22 52.77
N GLU A 18 20.83 -45.84 51.97
CA GLU A 18 21.19 -46.06 50.54
C GLU A 18 20.97 -44.76 49.74
N PRO A 19 22.07 -44.07 49.38
CA PRO A 19 21.96 -42.82 48.61
C PRO A 19 21.29 -43.02 47.26
N GLU A 20 21.30 -44.24 46.71
CA GLU A 20 20.67 -44.63 45.45
C GLU A 20 19.10 -44.63 45.55
N GLY A 21 18.53 -45.05 46.70
CA GLY A 21 17.10 -45.06 46.91
C GLY A 21 16.50 -43.64 46.96
N TRP A 22 17.19 -42.73 47.66
CA TRP A 22 16.73 -41.30 47.72
C TRP A 22 16.94 -40.57 46.41
N GLN A 23 17.97 -40.87 45.64
CA GLN A 23 18.21 -40.28 44.33
C GLN A 23 17.14 -40.78 43.31
N SER A 24 16.78 -42.06 43.38
CA SER A 24 15.71 -42.66 42.54
C SER A 24 14.35 -42.04 42.87
N LEU A 25 13.96 -41.89 44.14
CA LEU A 25 12.72 -41.24 44.56
C LEU A 25 12.65 -39.78 44.11
N ARG A 26 13.73 -39.03 44.25
CA ARG A 26 13.81 -37.64 43.84
C ARG A 26 13.74 -37.53 42.31
N ALA A 27 14.36 -38.41 41.55
CA ALA A 27 14.27 -38.47 40.09
C ALA A 27 12.84 -38.76 39.62
N ASP A 28 12.12 -39.69 40.29
CA ASP A 28 10.72 -39.98 39.95
C ASP A 28 9.76 -38.85 40.35
N GLN A 29 10.02 -38.11 41.39
CA GLN A 29 9.26 -36.89 41.72
C GLN A 29 9.42 -35.84 40.64
N LEU A 30 10.65 -35.56 40.19
CA LEU A 30 10.92 -34.58 39.15
C LEU A 30 10.33 -35.04 37.78
N ARG A 31 10.40 -36.34 37.44
CA ARG A 31 9.73 -36.92 36.27
C ARG A 31 8.21 -36.73 36.33
N THR A 32 7.61 -36.92 37.53
CA THR A 32 6.18 -36.69 37.76
C THR A 32 5.81 -35.22 37.56
N GLU A 33 6.63 -34.27 38.02
CA GLU A 33 6.44 -32.86 37.76
C GLU A 33 6.52 -32.52 36.27
N LEU A 34 7.46 -33.13 35.53
CA LEU A 34 7.53 -32.92 34.06
C LEU A 34 6.30 -33.47 33.33
N VAL A 35 5.77 -34.62 33.77
CA VAL A 35 4.51 -35.17 33.25
C VAL A 35 3.35 -34.20 33.50
N GLN A 36 3.23 -33.69 34.72
CA GLN A 36 2.19 -32.70 35.06
C GLN A 36 2.32 -31.40 34.23
N LYS A 37 3.54 -30.91 34.03
CA LYS A 37 3.80 -29.76 33.19
C LYS A 37 3.40 -30.04 31.73
N ALA A 38 3.70 -31.23 31.20
CA ALA A 38 3.32 -31.61 29.84
C ALA A 38 1.80 -31.73 29.69
N GLU A 39 1.12 -32.36 30.67
CA GLU A 39 -0.33 -32.49 30.70
C GLU A 39 -1.03 -31.14 30.85
N ALA A 40 -0.46 -30.18 31.58
CA ALA A 40 -0.99 -28.81 31.72
C ALA A 40 -0.90 -27.97 30.43
N LEU A 41 -0.10 -28.38 29.45
CA LEU A 41 -0.06 -27.71 28.15
C LEU A 41 -1.32 -27.93 27.32
N ILE A 42 -2.16 -28.89 27.69
CA ILE A 42 -3.34 -29.30 26.95
C ILE A 42 -4.56 -29.10 27.82
N HIS A 43 -5.54 -28.36 27.31
CA HIS A 43 -6.89 -28.37 27.87
C HIS A 43 -7.68 -29.50 27.21
N ARG A 44 -7.86 -30.61 27.92
CA ARG A 44 -8.91 -31.56 27.54
C ARG A 44 -10.25 -30.89 27.90
N LYS A 45 -11.07 -30.61 26.89
CA LYS A 45 -12.47 -30.26 27.09
C LYS A 45 -13.12 -31.46 27.75
N SER A 46 -13.27 -31.44 29.08
CA SER A 46 -14.08 -32.41 29.76
C SER A 46 -15.49 -32.36 29.11
N ALA A 47 -16.00 -33.51 28.70
CA ALA A 47 -17.35 -33.59 28.18
C ALA A 47 -18.29 -32.92 29.17
N PRO A 48 -19.31 -32.15 28.72
CA PRO A 48 -20.21 -31.48 29.61
C PRO A 48 -20.97 -32.55 30.36
N GLU A 49 -20.74 -32.62 31.67
CA GLU A 49 -21.56 -33.34 32.61
C GLU A 49 -22.99 -32.73 32.50
N SER A 50 -23.96 -33.55 32.14
CA SER A 50 -25.35 -33.20 31.94
C SER A 50 -25.91 -32.57 33.23
N ALA A 51 -26.04 -31.25 33.25
CA ALA A 51 -26.81 -30.53 34.24
C ALA A 51 -27.87 -29.67 33.54
N GLY A 52 -29.12 -30.08 33.74
CA GLY A 52 -30.38 -29.38 33.77
C GLY A 52 -30.54 -28.07 33.01
N VAL A 53 -31.39 -28.13 32.01
CA VAL A 53 -31.99 -26.97 31.34
C VAL A 53 -32.88 -26.22 32.33
N PRO A 54 -32.88 -24.89 32.38
CA PRO A 54 -34.11 -24.11 32.44
C PRO A 54 -34.31 -23.28 31.18
N ALA A 55 -35.54 -23.23 30.75
CA ALA A 55 -36.07 -22.61 29.56
C ALA A 55 -35.96 -21.06 29.55
N PRO A 56 -36.05 -20.41 28.38
CA PRO A 56 -35.87 -18.98 28.23
C PRO A 56 -37.17 -18.21 28.46
N GLU A 57 -37.12 -17.14 29.21
CA GLU A 57 -38.16 -16.10 29.15
C GLU A 57 -37.81 -15.06 28.09
N MET A 58 -38.75 -14.88 27.21
CA MET A 58 -38.80 -13.81 26.22
C MET A 58 -39.25 -12.51 26.87
N ASP A 59 -38.55 -11.42 26.68
CA ASP A 59 -39.25 -10.15 26.55
C ASP A 59 -38.50 -9.21 25.61
N GLY A 60 -39.28 -8.65 24.70
CA GLY A 60 -38.79 -7.83 23.59
C GLY A 60 -38.65 -6.37 23.95
N LYS A 61 -37.80 -5.68 23.21
CA LYS A 61 -38.17 -4.35 22.71
C LYS A 61 -37.25 -3.90 21.57
N ILE A 62 -37.89 -3.56 20.48
CA ILE A 62 -37.40 -2.97 19.23
C ILE A 62 -37.07 -1.50 19.44
N ALA A 63 -35.97 -1.00 18.92
CA ALA A 63 -35.84 0.34 18.32
C ALA A 63 -34.51 0.43 17.54
N GLY A 64 -34.60 0.56 16.23
CA GLY A 64 -33.51 1.06 15.38
C GLY A 64 -33.65 2.58 15.21
N PRO A 65 -33.09 3.19 14.11
CA PRO A 65 -31.66 3.44 13.93
C PRO A 65 -31.40 4.96 13.86
N GLU A 66 -30.19 5.40 14.07
CA GLU A 66 -29.82 6.73 13.58
C GLU A 66 -28.32 6.79 13.21
N ALA A 67 -28.13 7.30 12.00
CA ALA A 67 -26.87 7.59 11.37
C ALA A 67 -26.29 8.91 11.89
N THR A 68 -24.99 8.99 12.08
CA THR A 68 -24.24 10.25 11.85
C THR A 68 -22.73 10.05 11.76
N ALA A 69 -22.19 10.49 10.61
CA ALA A 69 -21.02 11.36 10.45
C ALA A 69 -19.61 10.85 10.85
N VAL A 70 -18.83 10.69 9.78
CA VAL A 70 -17.35 10.69 9.74
C VAL A 70 -16.84 12.12 9.94
N PRO A 71 -15.72 12.34 10.59
CA PRO A 71 -14.73 13.26 10.07
C PRO A 71 -13.32 12.66 9.95
N PRO A 72 -12.47 13.25 9.07
CA PRO A 72 -11.15 12.73 8.78
C PRO A 72 -10.09 13.34 9.71
N ALA A 73 -9.09 12.57 10.09
CA ALA A 73 -7.88 13.14 10.65
C ALA A 73 -6.63 12.39 10.14
N ALA A 74 -5.77 13.17 9.57
CA ALA A 74 -4.40 12.86 9.23
C ALA A 74 -3.58 12.46 10.47
N GLY A 75 -2.64 11.53 10.27
CA GLY A 75 -1.66 11.16 11.29
C GLY A 75 -0.61 10.25 10.71
N SER A 76 0.40 10.85 10.08
CA SER A 76 1.67 10.19 9.80
C SER A 76 2.28 9.66 11.09
N GLN A 77 2.51 8.35 11.17
CA GLN A 77 3.55 7.82 12.03
C GLN A 77 4.40 6.82 11.25
N LYS A 78 5.64 7.24 11.06
CA LYS A 78 6.78 6.40 10.74
C LYS A 78 6.93 5.35 11.85
N ASN A 79 6.80 4.09 11.53
CA ASN A 79 7.38 3.04 12.33
C ASN A 79 8.48 2.37 11.51
N ALA A 80 9.68 2.57 11.99
CA ALA A 80 10.88 1.88 11.60
C ALA A 80 10.74 0.40 11.99
N ASP A 81 10.95 -0.48 11.01
CA ASP A 81 11.20 -1.89 11.25
C ASP A 81 12.55 -2.08 11.95
N PRO A 82 12.61 -2.91 12.97
CA PRO A 82 13.83 -3.62 13.28
C PRO A 82 13.77 -4.98 12.56
N ALA A 83 14.47 -5.09 11.45
CA ALA A 83 14.87 -6.36 10.87
C ALA A 83 15.79 -7.07 11.87
N GLY A 84 15.21 -7.96 12.65
CA GLY A 84 15.90 -8.93 13.49
C GLY A 84 16.12 -10.20 12.70
N ASP A 85 17.34 -10.38 12.34
CA ASP A 85 18.01 -11.57 11.81
C ASP A 85 17.75 -12.79 12.71
N VAL A 86 16.84 -13.69 12.34
CA VAL A 86 16.63 -15.00 12.95
C VAL A 86 16.24 -16.00 11.87
N ALA A 87 17.17 -16.42 11.07
CA ALA A 87 16.95 -17.57 10.20
C ALA A 87 18.24 -18.19 9.67
N THR A 88 19.20 -18.54 10.50
CA THR A 88 20.34 -19.31 9.99
C THR A 88 20.94 -20.36 10.93
N GLU A 89 20.30 -20.73 12.04
CA GLU A 89 20.96 -21.68 12.98
C GLU A 89 20.10 -22.86 13.46
N THR A 90 19.09 -23.31 12.72
CA THR A 90 18.32 -24.50 13.13
C THR A 90 18.22 -25.59 12.05
N ALA A 91 19.13 -25.59 11.10
CA ALA A 91 19.15 -26.63 10.05
C ALA A 91 19.92 -27.89 10.42
N ALA A 92 20.65 -27.92 11.53
CA ALA A 92 21.49 -29.07 11.88
C ALA A 92 20.80 -30.12 12.78
N ASP A 93 19.77 -29.76 13.55
CA ASP A 93 19.05 -30.69 14.45
C ASP A 93 17.72 -31.22 13.90
N ALA A 94 17.31 -30.77 12.72
CA ALA A 94 16.05 -31.19 12.11
C ALA A 94 15.98 -32.67 11.73
N PRO A 95 17.04 -33.35 11.30
CA PRO A 95 16.93 -34.76 10.90
C PRO A 95 16.72 -35.73 12.08
N PHE A 96 17.31 -35.47 13.23
CA PHE A 96 17.17 -36.35 14.38
C PHE A 96 15.78 -36.33 15.02
N LEU A 97 15.19 -35.15 15.14
CA LEU A 97 13.82 -34.98 15.66
C LEU A 97 12.77 -35.46 14.65
N GLN A 98 13.07 -35.36 13.36
CA GLN A 98 12.18 -35.81 12.29
C GLN A 98 12.23 -37.36 12.14
N GLU A 99 13.38 -38.00 12.38
CA GLU A 99 13.52 -39.45 12.32
C GLU A 99 12.86 -40.12 13.53
N GLN A 100 12.95 -39.56 14.73
CA GLN A 100 12.21 -40.08 15.89
C GLN A 100 10.69 -39.87 15.79
N ALA A 101 10.27 -38.72 15.26
CA ALA A 101 8.85 -38.47 14.99
C ALA A 101 8.31 -39.41 13.91
N GLN A 102 9.11 -39.75 12.88
CA GLN A 102 8.72 -40.69 11.83
C GLN A 102 8.64 -42.13 12.33
N ARG A 103 9.55 -42.56 13.21
CA ARG A 103 9.48 -43.91 13.84
C ARG A 103 8.30 -44.08 14.78
N GLY A 104 7.95 -43.01 15.53
CA GLY A 104 6.70 -43.00 16.36
C GLY A 104 5.42 -42.99 15.51
N MET A 105 5.45 -42.34 14.35
CA MET A 105 4.30 -42.29 13.45
C MET A 105 4.08 -43.56 12.65
N GLN A 106 5.14 -44.30 12.27
CA GLN A 106 4.98 -45.57 11.55
C GLN A 106 4.43 -46.71 12.44
N ALA A 107 4.72 -46.69 13.75
CA ALA A 107 4.15 -47.66 14.69
C ALA A 107 2.68 -47.39 15.06
N GLN A 108 2.18 -46.17 14.90
CA GLN A 108 0.78 -45.76 15.22
C GLN A 108 -0.09 -45.58 13.97
N ALA A 109 0.46 -45.55 12.76
CA ALA A 109 -0.30 -45.38 11.52
C ALA A 109 -1.19 -46.61 11.19
N THR A 110 -1.01 -47.76 11.86
CA THR A 110 -1.83 -48.96 11.69
C THR A 110 -3.01 -49.05 12.63
N GLU A 111 -3.14 -48.18 13.64
CA GLU A 111 -4.28 -48.21 14.60
C GLU A 111 -5.14 -46.94 14.66
N ALA A 112 -4.82 -45.88 13.91
CA ALA A 112 -5.54 -44.60 13.97
C ALA A 112 -6.41 -44.32 12.72
N GLY A 113 -7.02 -45.34 12.19
CA GLY A 113 -8.01 -45.22 11.11
C GLY A 113 -9.46 -45.05 11.62
N ALA A 114 -9.74 -44.28 12.65
CA ALA A 114 -11.10 -43.82 12.97
C ALA A 114 -11.12 -43.03 14.29
N ALA A 115 -10.84 -41.76 14.25
CA ALA A 115 -11.45 -40.76 15.13
C ALA A 115 -11.06 -39.35 14.62
N ALA A 116 -11.96 -38.71 13.91
CA ALA A 116 -11.93 -37.25 13.73
C ALA A 116 -12.27 -36.61 15.10
N GLY A 117 -11.33 -36.72 16.05
CA GLY A 117 -11.41 -36.09 17.35
C GLY A 117 -11.04 -34.61 17.22
N GLU A 118 -11.86 -33.78 17.83
CA GLU A 118 -11.56 -32.33 18.03
C GLU A 118 -10.09 -32.14 18.45
N LEU A 119 -9.40 -31.24 17.78
CA LEU A 119 -8.01 -30.92 18.14
C LEU A 119 -7.98 -30.40 19.58
N PRO A 120 -7.05 -30.89 20.42
CA PRO A 120 -6.90 -30.38 21.77
C PRO A 120 -6.59 -28.87 21.73
N THR A 121 -7.10 -28.11 22.69
CA THR A 121 -6.81 -26.68 22.83
C THR A 121 -5.70 -26.47 23.83
N SER A 122 -4.87 -25.46 23.60
CA SER A 122 -3.80 -25.07 24.52
C SER A 122 -3.96 -23.61 24.96
N PRO A 123 -3.63 -23.25 26.22
CA PRO A 123 -3.60 -21.86 26.67
C PRO A 123 -2.44 -21.05 26.05
N HIS A 124 -1.50 -21.73 25.41
CA HIS A 124 -0.32 -21.12 24.83
C HIS A 124 -0.43 -20.96 23.31
N SER A 125 0.21 -19.91 22.77
CA SER A 125 0.36 -19.78 21.31
C SER A 125 1.17 -20.96 20.76
N PRO A 126 0.91 -21.40 19.51
CA PRO A 126 1.59 -22.56 18.93
C PRO A 126 3.14 -22.44 18.91
N ARG A 127 3.68 -21.23 18.71
CA ARG A 127 5.14 -20.97 18.80
C ARG A 127 5.68 -21.20 20.21
N LYS A 128 5.00 -20.66 21.21
CA LYS A 128 5.38 -20.85 22.62
C LYS A 128 5.24 -22.30 23.04
N LEU A 129 4.19 -22.97 22.57
CA LEU A 129 3.97 -24.39 22.81
C LEU A 129 5.11 -25.25 22.23
N GLN A 130 5.57 -24.96 21.03
CA GLN A 130 6.71 -25.62 20.41
C GLN A 130 7.98 -25.49 21.26
N GLU A 131 8.26 -24.30 21.75
CA GLU A 131 9.43 -24.02 22.59
C GLU A 131 9.33 -24.74 23.94
N LEU A 132 8.16 -24.69 24.59
CA LEU A 132 7.93 -25.41 25.86
C LEU A 132 8.10 -26.93 25.69
N LEU A 133 7.58 -27.50 24.60
CA LEU A 133 7.77 -28.91 24.29
C LEU A 133 9.23 -29.30 24.09
N ARG A 134 10.01 -28.42 23.44
CA ARG A 134 11.45 -28.63 23.28
C ARG A 134 12.14 -28.65 24.63
N GLN A 135 11.88 -27.65 25.47
CA GLN A 135 12.47 -27.55 26.81
C GLN A 135 12.10 -28.74 27.70
N LEU A 136 10.83 -29.17 27.69
CA LEU A 136 10.39 -30.32 28.47
C LEU A 136 11.08 -31.63 28.04
N ARG A 137 11.27 -31.83 26.73
CA ARG A 137 11.99 -32.99 26.21
C ARG A 137 13.48 -32.97 26.56
N GLU A 138 14.11 -31.81 26.52
CA GLU A 138 15.52 -31.63 26.97
C GLU A 138 15.64 -31.94 28.47
N GLN A 139 14.78 -31.38 29.32
CA GLN A 139 14.76 -31.65 30.75
C GLN A 139 14.52 -33.13 31.03
N TRP A 140 13.61 -33.78 30.30
CA TRP A 140 13.41 -35.22 30.45
C TRP A 140 14.67 -36.03 30.10
N LYS A 141 15.33 -35.69 29.00
CA LYS A 141 16.57 -36.33 28.54
C LYS A 141 17.71 -36.20 29.56
N GLU A 142 17.87 -35.02 30.16
CA GLU A 142 18.87 -34.79 31.21
C GLU A 142 18.62 -35.67 32.46
N MET A 143 17.34 -35.83 32.81
CA MET A 143 16.96 -36.63 33.96
C MET A 143 17.08 -38.16 33.71
N ASP A 144 16.91 -38.58 32.47
CA ASP A 144 17.01 -40.02 32.13
C ASP A 144 18.43 -40.53 32.07
N GLN A 145 19.42 -39.62 31.94
CA GLN A 145 20.85 -39.98 31.97
C GLN A 145 21.35 -40.37 33.37
N GLY A 146 20.60 -40.08 34.47
CA GLY A 146 21.06 -40.22 35.84
C GLY A 146 20.34 -41.27 36.67
N GLY A 147 19.39 -42.05 36.16
CA GLY A 147 18.60 -42.96 36.98
C GLY A 147 17.94 -44.15 36.26
N MET A 148 17.35 -45.07 37.05
CA MET A 148 16.57 -46.18 36.49
C MET A 148 15.41 -45.71 35.64
N PRO A 149 15.19 -46.20 34.41
CA PRO A 149 14.12 -45.72 33.53
C PRO A 149 12.73 -46.11 34.07
N ASN A 150 11.81 -45.12 34.17
CA ASN A 150 10.42 -45.36 34.58
C ASN A 150 9.52 -45.33 33.35
N HIS A 151 9.26 -46.50 32.75
CA HIS A 151 8.45 -46.62 31.53
C HIS A 151 7.01 -46.13 31.66
N ALA A 152 6.39 -46.19 32.84
CA ALA A 152 5.02 -45.75 33.05
C ALA A 152 4.92 -44.20 32.98
N LEU A 153 5.84 -43.49 33.62
CA LEU A 153 5.93 -42.02 33.57
C LEU A 153 6.32 -41.57 32.17
N TRP A 154 7.26 -42.28 31.50
CA TRP A 154 7.67 -41.94 30.14
C TRP A 154 6.50 -42.01 29.15
N ARG A 155 5.68 -43.06 29.21
CA ARG A 155 4.51 -43.19 28.31
C ARG A 155 3.52 -42.04 28.50
N ARG A 156 3.24 -41.64 29.75
CA ARG A 156 2.36 -40.49 30.03
C ARG A 156 2.95 -39.19 29.52
N PHE A 157 4.23 -38.97 29.74
CA PHE A 157 4.95 -37.82 29.25
C PHE A 157 4.93 -37.73 27.73
N ASP A 158 5.28 -38.82 27.06
CA ASP A 158 5.31 -38.89 25.59
C ASP A 158 3.91 -38.69 24.99
N GLN A 159 2.88 -39.31 25.57
CA GLN A 159 1.50 -39.11 25.14
C GLN A 159 1.09 -37.62 25.25
N ALA A 160 1.34 -36.98 26.38
CA ALA A 160 1.02 -35.57 26.58
C ALA A 160 1.77 -34.66 25.62
N CYS A 161 3.07 -34.92 25.42
CA CYS A 161 3.87 -34.18 24.46
C CYS A 161 3.38 -34.37 23.02
N ASN A 162 2.97 -35.56 22.62
CA ASN A 162 2.47 -35.87 21.29
C ASN A 162 1.10 -35.22 21.05
N GLU A 163 0.20 -35.23 22.03
CA GLU A 163 -1.08 -34.51 21.95
C GLU A 163 -0.86 -33.01 21.80
N ALA A 164 0.03 -32.40 22.59
CA ALA A 164 0.37 -30.98 22.46
C ALA A 164 1.04 -30.68 21.09
N TYR A 165 1.88 -31.58 20.61
CA TYR A 165 2.55 -31.42 19.29
C TYR A 165 1.56 -31.46 18.12
N ARG A 166 0.43 -32.14 18.22
CA ARG A 166 -0.62 -32.09 17.19
C ARG A 166 -1.12 -30.67 16.93
N ILE A 167 -1.22 -29.83 17.99
CA ILE A 167 -1.61 -28.43 17.84
C ILE A 167 -0.54 -27.66 17.04
N VAL A 168 0.73 -27.87 17.38
CA VAL A 168 1.86 -27.24 16.67
C VAL A 168 1.91 -27.71 15.23
N GLN A 169 1.70 -29.00 14.98
CA GLN A 169 1.70 -29.57 13.64
C GLN A 169 0.56 -29.05 12.78
N ALA A 170 -0.65 -28.92 13.33
CA ALA A 170 -1.79 -28.33 12.63
C ALA A 170 -1.53 -26.88 12.25
N TRP A 171 -0.94 -26.10 13.17
CA TRP A 171 -0.53 -24.72 12.91
C TRP A 171 0.55 -24.61 11.83
N LEU A 172 1.59 -25.45 11.88
CA LEU A 172 2.67 -25.47 10.85
C LEU A 172 2.11 -25.87 9.48
N THR A 173 1.17 -26.83 9.45
CA THR A 173 0.51 -27.23 8.20
C THR A 173 -0.34 -26.10 7.64
N GLY A 174 -1.11 -25.41 8.47
CA GLY A 174 -1.88 -24.23 8.09
C GLY A 174 -0.98 -23.11 7.53
N MET A 175 0.15 -22.86 8.20
CA MET A 175 1.14 -21.87 7.71
C MET A 175 1.71 -22.24 6.35
N LYS A 176 2.04 -23.51 6.13
CA LYS A 176 2.54 -24.00 4.82
C LYS A 176 1.46 -23.90 3.74
N GLN A 177 0.22 -24.27 4.06
CA GLN A 177 -0.91 -24.15 3.14
C GLN A 177 -1.15 -22.69 2.75
N HIS A 178 -1.22 -21.78 3.71
CA HIS A 178 -1.35 -20.35 3.45
C HIS A 178 -0.21 -19.80 2.57
N ALA A 179 1.03 -20.18 2.86
CA ALA A 179 2.16 -19.76 2.02
C ALA A 179 2.07 -20.32 0.59
N ALA A 180 1.58 -21.54 0.42
CA ALA A 180 1.35 -22.15 -0.89
C ALA A 180 0.20 -21.44 -1.65
N GLU A 181 -0.91 -21.14 -0.99
CA GLU A 181 -2.02 -20.37 -1.55
C GLU A 181 -1.58 -18.97 -2.01
N GLN A 182 -0.83 -18.26 -1.17
CA GLN A 182 -0.29 -16.93 -1.51
C GLN A 182 0.68 -16.99 -2.70
N LYS A 183 1.50 -18.04 -2.79
CA LYS A 183 2.34 -18.28 -3.95
C LYS A 183 1.50 -18.54 -5.21
N THR A 184 0.46 -19.35 -5.11
CA THR A 184 -0.44 -19.67 -6.22
C THR A 184 -1.18 -18.42 -6.71
N LEU A 185 -1.70 -17.59 -5.79
CA LEU A 185 -2.32 -16.30 -6.12
C LEU A 185 -1.36 -15.37 -6.87
N ARG A 186 -0.09 -15.30 -6.47
CA ARG A 186 0.93 -14.51 -7.20
C ARG A 186 1.21 -15.06 -8.59
N LEU A 187 1.25 -16.37 -8.74
CA LEU A 187 1.46 -17.01 -10.04
C LEU A 187 0.26 -16.82 -10.97
N SER A 188 -0.98 -16.85 -10.45
CA SER A 188 -2.16 -16.55 -11.26
C SER A 188 -2.17 -15.11 -11.79
N LEU A 189 -1.67 -14.15 -10.98
CA LEU A 189 -1.51 -12.76 -11.43
C LEU A 189 -0.56 -12.63 -12.65
N PHE A 190 0.49 -13.44 -12.75
CA PHE A 190 1.34 -13.45 -13.93
C PHE A 190 0.56 -13.84 -15.20
N ALA A 191 -0.26 -14.87 -15.11
CA ALA A 191 -1.08 -15.31 -16.25
C ALA A 191 -2.11 -14.26 -16.63
N GLU A 192 -2.77 -13.63 -15.65
CA GLU A 192 -3.73 -12.56 -15.88
C GLU A 192 -3.09 -11.34 -16.55
N VAL A 193 -1.91 -10.91 -16.08
CA VAL A 193 -1.17 -9.77 -16.67
C VAL A 193 -0.72 -10.08 -18.09
N LYS A 194 -0.25 -11.30 -18.38
CA LYS A 194 0.10 -11.70 -19.76
C LYS A 194 -1.09 -11.64 -20.68
N ALA A 195 -2.21 -12.24 -20.29
CA ALA A 195 -3.44 -12.22 -21.06
C ALA A 195 -3.98 -10.79 -21.26
N TRP A 196 -3.84 -9.93 -20.26
CA TRP A 196 -4.15 -8.51 -20.37
C TRP A 196 -3.27 -7.81 -21.40
N GLY A 197 -1.95 -8.03 -21.36
CA GLY A 197 -1.01 -7.43 -22.31
C GLY A 197 -1.27 -7.85 -23.76
N GLU A 198 -1.59 -9.13 -23.98
CA GLU A 198 -1.97 -9.66 -25.30
C GLU A 198 -3.26 -8.98 -25.83
N ARG A 199 -4.30 -8.89 -25.00
CA ARG A 199 -5.54 -8.18 -25.37
C ARG A 199 -5.29 -6.70 -25.65
N LEU A 200 -4.51 -6.03 -24.80
CA LEU A 200 -4.19 -4.61 -24.99
C LEU A 200 -3.41 -4.38 -26.28
N SER A 201 -2.47 -5.27 -26.62
CA SER A 201 -1.72 -5.21 -27.86
C SER A 201 -2.62 -5.36 -29.09
N SER A 202 -3.56 -6.30 -29.07
CA SER A 202 -4.54 -6.49 -30.16
C SER A 202 -5.43 -5.26 -30.33
N LEU A 203 -6.00 -4.76 -29.22
CA LEU A 203 -6.84 -3.55 -29.24
C LEU A 203 -6.07 -2.30 -29.71
N ALA A 204 -4.78 -2.21 -29.34
CA ALA A 204 -3.93 -1.11 -29.78
C ALA A 204 -3.68 -1.15 -31.30
N GLN A 205 -3.49 -2.34 -31.88
CA GLN A 205 -3.32 -2.52 -33.35
C GLN A 205 -4.61 -2.19 -34.11
N GLU A 206 -5.76 -2.50 -33.53
CA GLU A 206 -7.07 -2.17 -34.09
C GLU A 206 -7.48 -0.70 -33.91
N GLY A 207 -6.72 0.07 -33.14
CA GLY A 207 -7.04 1.45 -32.76
C GLY A 207 -8.23 1.59 -31.81
N ALA A 208 -8.66 0.49 -31.20
CA ALA A 208 -9.81 0.41 -30.29
C ALA A 208 -9.44 0.43 -28.80
N ALA A 209 -8.17 0.67 -28.44
CA ALA A 209 -7.70 0.62 -27.07
C ALA A 209 -8.22 1.77 -26.20
N ASP A 210 -8.87 1.45 -25.08
CA ASP A 210 -9.16 2.41 -24.00
C ASP A 210 -7.96 2.51 -23.04
N TRP A 211 -7.14 3.52 -23.29
CA TRP A 211 -5.92 3.75 -22.51
C TRP A 211 -6.19 4.12 -21.03
N LYS A 212 -7.36 4.71 -20.73
CA LYS A 212 -7.75 5.00 -19.35
C LYS A 212 -8.12 3.73 -18.59
N ALA A 213 -8.81 2.82 -19.24
CA ALA A 213 -9.09 1.50 -18.69
C ALA A 213 -7.80 0.72 -18.50
N ALA A 214 -6.91 0.72 -19.48
CA ALA A 214 -5.61 0.04 -19.41
C ALA A 214 -4.74 0.55 -18.25
N GLN A 215 -4.68 1.86 -18.01
CA GLN A 215 -3.95 2.41 -16.87
C GLN A 215 -4.57 2.02 -15.51
N ARG A 216 -5.90 1.97 -15.43
CA ARG A 216 -6.59 1.52 -14.21
C ARG A 216 -6.32 0.04 -13.95
N GLU A 217 -6.38 -0.81 -14.97
CA GLU A 217 -6.09 -2.24 -14.87
C GLU A 217 -4.63 -2.49 -14.44
N GLN A 218 -3.66 -1.76 -15.01
CA GLN A 218 -2.25 -1.82 -14.61
C GLN A 218 -2.06 -1.45 -13.12
N SER A 219 -2.75 -0.40 -12.67
CA SER A 219 -2.72 0.03 -11.28
C SER A 219 -3.34 -1.00 -10.35
N GLU A 220 -4.45 -1.63 -10.79
CA GLU A 220 -5.13 -2.69 -10.06
C GLU A 220 -4.27 -3.95 -9.91
N PHE A 221 -3.58 -4.39 -10.98
CA PHE A 221 -2.62 -5.49 -10.90
C PHE A 221 -1.51 -5.19 -9.91
N SER A 222 -0.98 -3.96 -9.92
CA SER A 222 0.06 -3.53 -8.98
C SER A 222 -0.45 -3.50 -7.54
N ARG A 223 -1.72 -3.14 -7.32
CA ARG A 223 -2.38 -3.19 -6.01
C ARG A 223 -2.55 -4.64 -5.55
N ARG A 224 -3.13 -5.50 -6.39
CA ARG A 224 -3.35 -6.93 -6.08
C ARG A 224 -2.04 -7.66 -5.77
N TRP A 225 -0.95 -7.32 -6.46
CA TRP A 225 0.38 -7.85 -6.17
C TRP A 225 0.86 -7.51 -4.75
N ARG A 226 0.65 -6.28 -4.31
CA ARG A 226 1.02 -5.84 -2.95
C ARG A 226 0.14 -6.48 -1.88
N GLU A 227 -1.13 -6.66 -2.17
CA GLU A 227 -2.14 -7.22 -1.26
C GLU A 227 -2.17 -8.75 -1.24
N ALA A 228 -1.41 -9.42 -2.11
CA ALA A 228 -1.41 -10.88 -2.27
C ALA A 228 -0.87 -11.68 -1.06
N GLY A 229 -0.72 -11.04 0.11
CA GLY A 229 -0.36 -11.68 1.36
C GLY A 229 1.16 -11.92 1.52
N HIS A 230 1.54 -12.60 2.60
CA HIS A 230 2.93 -12.83 2.95
C HIS A 230 3.44 -14.16 2.40
N VAL A 231 4.56 -14.12 1.70
CA VAL A 231 5.34 -15.29 1.28
C VAL A 231 6.75 -15.19 1.87
N SER A 232 7.50 -16.30 1.91
CA SER A 232 8.87 -16.25 2.40
C SER A 232 9.72 -15.27 1.57
N GLU A 233 10.69 -14.63 2.20
CA GLU A 233 11.58 -13.65 1.55
C GLU A 233 12.28 -14.23 0.32
N LYS A 234 12.72 -15.48 0.40
CA LYS A 234 13.34 -16.20 -0.72
C LYS A 234 12.39 -16.28 -1.94
N ILE A 235 11.12 -16.66 -1.71
CA ILE A 235 10.13 -16.76 -2.78
C ILE A 235 9.79 -15.35 -3.31
N PHE A 236 9.67 -14.37 -2.44
CA PHE A 236 9.41 -13.00 -2.85
C PHE A 236 10.56 -12.43 -3.70
N ALA A 237 11.80 -12.62 -3.28
CA ALA A 237 12.99 -12.19 -4.03
C ALA A 237 13.08 -12.84 -5.41
N GLU A 238 12.63 -14.09 -5.56
CA GLU A 238 12.56 -14.79 -6.84
C GLU A 238 11.43 -14.27 -7.74
N LEU A 239 10.24 -14.05 -7.19
CA LEU A 239 9.07 -13.66 -7.97
C LEU A 239 9.02 -12.16 -8.31
N GLN A 240 9.59 -11.30 -7.49
CA GLN A 240 9.54 -9.84 -7.68
C GLN A 240 10.16 -9.35 -9.00
N PRO A 241 11.38 -9.79 -9.42
CA PRO A 241 11.94 -9.39 -10.70
C PRO A 241 11.12 -9.93 -11.88
N GLN A 242 10.60 -11.15 -11.77
CA GLN A 242 9.74 -11.75 -12.80
C GLN A 242 8.43 -10.96 -12.95
N TRP A 243 7.82 -10.56 -11.83
CA TRP A 243 6.63 -9.72 -11.83
C TRP A 243 6.87 -8.40 -12.56
N LYS A 244 7.98 -7.70 -12.23
CA LYS A 244 8.34 -6.44 -12.89
C LYS A 244 8.50 -6.63 -14.39
N ALA A 245 9.21 -7.67 -14.81
CA ALA A 245 9.44 -7.95 -16.22
C ALA A 245 8.13 -8.24 -16.98
N VAL A 246 7.24 -9.07 -16.41
CA VAL A 246 5.95 -9.42 -17.04
C VAL A 246 5.03 -8.21 -17.10
N LEU A 247 4.96 -7.41 -16.03
CA LEU A 247 4.13 -6.20 -16.04
C LEU A 247 4.65 -5.15 -17.03
N GLN A 248 5.96 -4.95 -17.10
CA GLN A 248 6.59 -4.04 -18.06
C GLN A 248 6.34 -4.49 -19.50
N GLU A 249 6.49 -5.77 -19.80
CA GLU A 249 6.21 -6.31 -21.14
C GLU A 249 4.75 -6.10 -21.54
N ALA A 250 3.83 -6.42 -20.64
CA ALA A 250 2.39 -6.29 -20.87
C ALA A 250 1.94 -4.82 -21.01
N SER A 251 2.63 -3.87 -20.37
CA SER A 251 2.31 -2.44 -20.46
C SER A 251 2.98 -1.69 -21.61
N LYS A 252 3.83 -2.33 -22.41
CA LYS A 252 4.49 -1.69 -23.56
C LYS A 252 3.55 -0.92 -24.50
N PRO A 253 2.38 -1.45 -24.91
CA PRO A 253 1.46 -0.69 -25.76
C PRO A 253 0.97 0.60 -25.10
N LEU A 254 0.69 0.57 -23.79
CA LEU A 254 0.30 1.75 -23.03
C LEU A 254 1.44 2.77 -22.95
N GLU A 255 2.66 2.33 -22.68
CA GLU A 255 3.85 3.19 -22.62
C GLU A 255 4.12 3.85 -23.99
N GLN A 256 3.98 3.11 -25.09
CA GLN A 256 4.11 3.64 -26.45
C GLN A 256 3.04 4.69 -26.74
N ALA A 257 1.79 4.44 -26.37
CA ALA A 257 0.71 5.40 -26.53
C ALA A 257 0.96 6.68 -25.71
N GLN A 258 1.47 6.54 -24.47
CA GLN A 258 1.85 7.67 -23.63
C GLN A 258 3.01 8.48 -24.23
N GLN A 259 4.05 7.82 -24.74
CA GLN A 259 5.16 8.50 -25.40
C GLN A 259 4.70 9.25 -26.66
N SER A 260 3.85 8.62 -27.49
CA SER A 260 3.26 9.27 -28.68
C SER A 260 2.41 10.48 -28.27
N SER A 261 1.64 10.37 -27.20
CA SER A 261 0.82 11.47 -26.68
C SER A 261 1.68 12.61 -26.12
N ILE A 262 2.81 12.31 -25.46
CA ILE A 262 3.77 13.34 -25.00
C ILE A 262 4.34 14.08 -26.20
N ALA A 263 4.76 13.38 -27.25
CA ALA A 263 5.28 13.99 -28.47
C ALA A 263 4.24 14.89 -29.16
N ALA A 264 2.98 14.43 -29.26
CA ALA A 264 1.90 15.24 -29.81
C ALA A 264 1.64 16.51 -29.00
N ARG A 265 1.67 16.43 -27.67
CA ARG A 265 1.51 17.60 -26.78
C ARG A 265 2.71 18.55 -26.84
N GLN A 266 3.94 18.06 -26.99
CA GLN A 266 5.12 18.88 -27.23
C GLN A 266 5.02 19.64 -28.55
N GLN A 267 4.48 18.99 -29.60
CA GLN A 267 4.21 19.66 -30.86
C GLN A 267 3.17 20.76 -30.70
N MET A 268 2.07 20.50 -29.97
CA MET A 268 1.06 21.53 -29.68
C MET A 268 1.63 22.70 -28.86
N ILE A 269 2.58 22.46 -27.96
CA ILE A 269 3.30 23.53 -27.22
C ILE A 269 4.12 24.38 -28.19
N ALA A 270 4.84 23.77 -29.14
CA ALA A 270 5.61 24.49 -30.14
C ALA A 270 4.67 25.32 -31.08
N GLU A 271 3.52 24.73 -31.49
CA GLU A 271 2.50 25.47 -32.26
C GLU A 271 1.94 26.67 -31.46
N ALA A 272 1.66 26.48 -30.16
CA ALA A 272 1.20 27.57 -29.29
C ALA A 272 2.24 28.70 -29.15
N ALA A 273 3.50 28.36 -29.02
CA ALA A 273 4.60 29.34 -28.97
C ALA A 273 4.75 30.11 -30.29
N ALA A 274 4.61 29.41 -31.44
CA ALA A 274 4.63 30.03 -32.76
C ALA A 274 3.44 30.98 -32.98
N GLN A 275 2.23 30.59 -32.57
CA GLN A 275 1.03 31.43 -32.61
C GLN A 275 1.16 32.66 -31.68
N ALA A 276 1.81 32.48 -30.54
CA ALA A 276 2.04 33.57 -29.57
C ALA A 276 3.07 34.60 -30.06
N SER A 277 3.96 34.24 -30.97
CA SER A 277 4.99 35.15 -31.52
C SER A 277 4.44 36.06 -32.63
N GLY A 278 3.31 35.71 -33.24
CA GLY A 278 2.66 36.47 -34.29
C GLY A 278 1.39 37.21 -33.80
N PRO A 279 0.58 37.71 -34.73
CA PRO A 279 -0.73 38.26 -34.43
C PRO A 279 -1.61 37.15 -33.83
N LEU A 280 -2.06 37.36 -32.57
CA LEU A 280 -2.82 36.37 -31.83
C LEU A 280 -4.18 36.07 -32.51
N ARG A 281 -4.32 34.88 -33.08
CA ARG A 281 -5.56 34.42 -33.74
C ARG A 281 -6.35 33.56 -32.72
N ILE A 282 -7.44 34.12 -32.21
CA ILE A 282 -8.22 33.50 -31.14
C ILE A 282 -8.78 32.14 -31.56
N ASP A 283 -9.17 31.98 -32.84
CA ASP A 283 -9.72 30.72 -33.34
C ASP A 283 -8.66 29.62 -33.42
N ALA A 284 -7.42 29.98 -33.78
CA ALA A 284 -6.28 29.04 -33.75
C ALA A 284 -5.95 28.56 -32.33
N VAL A 285 -5.98 29.46 -31.37
CA VAL A 285 -5.77 29.13 -29.94
C VAL A 285 -6.87 28.19 -29.42
N LYS A 286 -8.14 28.48 -29.76
CA LYS A 286 -9.28 27.61 -29.38
C LYS A 286 -9.14 26.22 -30.00
N ALA A 287 -8.77 26.14 -31.28
CA ALA A 287 -8.55 24.85 -31.96
C ALA A 287 -7.41 24.04 -31.28
N LEU A 288 -6.32 24.69 -30.91
CA LEU A 288 -5.22 24.05 -30.16
C LEU A 288 -5.68 23.55 -28.79
N GLN A 289 -6.47 24.34 -28.06
CA GLN A 289 -7.01 23.93 -26.77
C GLN A 289 -7.96 22.72 -26.91
N GLN A 290 -8.80 22.68 -27.93
CA GLN A 290 -9.67 21.53 -28.21
C GLN A 290 -8.85 20.28 -28.54
N ARG A 291 -7.82 20.39 -29.39
CA ARG A 291 -6.91 19.26 -29.68
C ARG A 291 -6.20 18.76 -28.43
N TRP A 292 -5.74 19.67 -27.59
CA TRP A 292 -5.13 19.32 -26.31
C TRP A 292 -6.10 18.54 -25.41
N GLN A 293 -7.32 19.02 -25.28
CA GLN A 293 -8.35 18.39 -24.46
C GLN A 293 -8.70 16.99 -24.99
N GLN A 294 -8.85 16.83 -26.30
CA GLN A 294 -9.08 15.51 -26.91
C GLN A 294 -7.95 14.54 -26.63
N GLU A 295 -6.70 14.99 -26.77
CA GLU A 295 -5.54 14.16 -26.51
C GLU A 295 -5.41 13.80 -25.02
N SER A 296 -5.70 14.71 -24.10
CA SER A 296 -5.67 14.46 -22.65
C SER A 296 -6.78 13.50 -22.21
N GLN A 297 -7.90 13.51 -22.93
CA GLN A 297 -8.99 12.54 -22.68
C GLN A 297 -8.68 11.17 -23.26
N ARG A 298 -7.95 11.09 -24.36
CA ARG A 298 -7.61 9.84 -25.05
C ARG A 298 -6.54 9.05 -24.29
N VAL A 299 -5.43 9.67 -23.97
CA VAL A 299 -4.27 9.03 -23.34
C VAL A 299 -3.93 9.71 -22.02
N PRO A 300 -4.15 9.05 -20.89
CA PRO A 300 -3.83 9.59 -19.59
C PRO A 300 -2.31 9.51 -19.33
N LEU A 301 -1.75 10.58 -18.76
CA LEU A 301 -0.37 10.65 -18.30
C LEU A 301 -0.31 10.71 -16.79
N GLU A 302 0.87 10.59 -16.23
CA GLU A 302 1.10 10.85 -14.80
C GLU A 302 0.78 12.32 -14.48
N ARG A 303 0.07 12.56 -13.37
CA ARG A 303 -0.41 13.90 -12.97
C ARG A 303 0.68 14.99 -13.00
N ARG A 304 1.89 14.66 -12.51
CA ARG A 304 3.00 15.62 -12.50
C ARG A 304 3.48 15.96 -13.92
N GLN A 305 3.49 14.98 -14.81
CA GLN A 305 3.89 15.16 -16.19
C GLN A 305 2.84 15.95 -16.97
N GLU A 306 1.56 15.59 -16.79
CA GLU A 306 0.41 16.32 -17.34
C GLU A 306 0.46 17.81 -16.96
N GLN A 307 0.66 18.10 -15.69
CA GLN A 307 0.74 19.47 -15.19
C GLN A 307 1.88 20.26 -15.82
N LYS A 308 3.10 19.68 -15.90
CA LYS A 308 4.25 20.34 -16.54
C LYS A 308 4.00 20.68 -18.00
N LEU A 309 3.43 19.74 -18.75
CA LEU A 309 3.10 19.93 -20.16
C LEU A 309 2.00 21.00 -20.33
N TRP A 310 0.98 20.99 -19.47
CA TRP A 310 -0.07 21.99 -19.48
C TRP A 310 0.44 23.39 -19.17
N GLU A 311 1.29 23.55 -18.17
CA GLU A 311 1.93 24.83 -17.83
C GLU A 311 2.77 25.36 -19.00
N ALA A 312 3.55 24.49 -19.64
CA ALA A 312 4.34 24.84 -20.82
C ALA A 312 3.47 25.25 -22.01
N PHE A 313 2.31 24.60 -22.19
CA PHE A 313 1.32 24.93 -23.24
C PHE A 313 0.66 26.28 -22.99
N ARG A 314 0.25 26.52 -21.75
CA ARG A 314 -0.51 27.71 -21.38
C ARG A 314 0.32 29.00 -21.37
N LYS A 315 1.57 28.92 -20.91
CA LYS A 315 2.45 30.07 -20.71
C LYS A 315 2.56 30.99 -21.93
N PRO A 316 2.92 30.54 -23.14
CA PRO A 316 3.05 31.42 -24.30
C PRO A 316 1.72 32.08 -24.71
N ILE A 317 0.60 31.37 -24.52
CA ILE A 317 -0.73 31.88 -24.83
C ILE A 317 -1.10 33.01 -23.86
N ASP A 318 -0.91 32.83 -22.57
CA ASP A 318 -1.20 33.83 -21.54
C ASP A 318 -0.33 35.09 -21.72
N GLU A 319 0.97 34.93 -22.05
CA GLU A 319 1.87 36.03 -22.38
C GLU A 319 1.42 36.83 -23.62
N ALA A 320 0.91 36.13 -24.62
CA ALA A 320 0.39 36.79 -25.83
C ALA A 320 -0.90 37.59 -25.54
N PHE A 321 -1.81 37.03 -24.74
CA PHE A 321 -2.98 37.76 -24.29
C PHE A 321 -2.62 38.99 -23.45
N GLN A 322 -1.67 38.89 -22.52
CA GLN A 322 -1.19 40.02 -21.74
C GLN A 322 -0.62 41.14 -22.61
N ARG A 323 0.22 40.78 -23.59
CA ARG A 323 0.78 41.75 -24.55
C ARG A 323 -0.32 42.45 -25.33
N LYS A 324 -1.33 41.72 -25.82
CA LYS A 324 -2.47 42.30 -26.54
C LYS A 324 -3.30 43.21 -25.64
N SER A 325 -3.54 42.85 -24.39
CA SER A 325 -4.24 43.69 -23.41
C SER A 325 -3.47 45.00 -23.15
N GLN A 326 -2.17 44.91 -22.87
CA GLN A 326 -1.31 46.06 -22.65
C GLN A 326 -1.28 46.99 -23.87
N GLN A 327 -1.18 46.44 -25.08
CA GLN A 327 -1.23 47.28 -26.33
C GLN A 327 -2.58 47.99 -26.43
N ARG A 328 -3.71 47.33 -26.14
CA ARG A 328 -5.03 48.00 -26.14
C ARG A 328 -5.15 49.11 -25.09
N GLU A 329 -4.62 48.85 -23.91
CA GLU A 329 -4.60 49.85 -22.81
C GLU A 329 -3.73 51.04 -23.16
N GLN A 330 -2.55 50.80 -23.74
CA GLN A 330 -1.69 51.89 -24.23
C GLN A 330 -2.32 52.73 -25.32
N LEU A 331 -2.96 52.07 -26.32
CA LEU A 331 -3.70 52.79 -27.35
C LEU A 331 -4.87 53.61 -26.75
N ALA A 332 -5.67 53.01 -25.83
CA ALA A 332 -6.71 53.70 -25.17
C ALA A 332 -6.22 54.91 -24.36
N ALA A 333 -5.07 54.77 -23.69
CA ALA A 333 -4.45 55.89 -22.94
C ALA A 333 -4.00 57.01 -23.87
N VAL A 334 -3.40 56.68 -25.03
CA VAL A 334 -3.00 57.67 -26.04
C VAL A 334 -4.20 58.41 -26.61
N PHE A 335 -5.29 57.70 -26.95
CA PHE A 335 -6.55 58.36 -27.41
C PHE A 335 -7.12 59.26 -26.34
N SER A 336 -7.25 58.78 -25.11
CA SER A 336 -7.73 59.59 -23.97
C SER A 336 -6.89 60.83 -23.70
N GLN A 337 -5.54 60.73 -23.85
CA GLN A 337 -4.63 61.89 -23.70
C GLN A 337 -4.81 62.89 -24.83
N ARG A 338 -5.03 62.45 -26.08
CA ARG A 338 -5.30 63.31 -27.22
C ARG A 338 -6.62 64.08 -27.08
N ASP A 339 -7.70 63.36 -26.71
CA ASP A 339 -9.00 63.99 -26.43
C ASP A 339 -8.89 65.04 -25.34
N ARG A 340 -8.14 64.75 -24.28
CA ARG A 340 -7.89 65.70 -23.20
C ARG A 340 -7.14 66.91 -23.68
N SER A 341 -6.13 66.76 -24.56
CA SER A 341 -5.36 67.88 -25.09
C SER A 341 -6.20 68.80 -25.96
N VAL A 342 -7.17 68.29 -26.71
CA VAL A 342 -8.14 69.11 -27.49
C VAL A 342 -9.07 69.83 -26.54
N LEU A 343 -9.58 69.18 -25.49
CA LEU A 343 -10.41 69.85 -24.48
C LEU A 343 -9.69 70.95 -23.72
N ASP A 344 -8.43 70.70 -23.30
CA ASP A 344 -7.60 71.67 -22.61
C ASP A 344 -7.29 72.87 -23.52
N ALA A 345 -7.02 72.65 -24.83
CA ALA A 345 -6.83 73.73 -25.79
C ALA A 345 -8.13 74.53 -26.05
N ALA A 346 -9.28 73.84 -26.06
CA ALA A 346 -10.56 74.52 -26.20
C ALA A 346 -10.85 75.40 -24.97
N HIS A 347 -10.63 74.93 -23.76
CA HIS A 347 -10.79 75.75 -22.51
C HIS A 347 -9.82 76.93 -22.46
N ALA A 348 -8.58 76.70 -22.92
CA ALA A 348 -7.60 77.76 -23.02
C ALA A 348 -8.05 78.86 -24.00
N LEU A 349 -8.69 78.49 -25.11
CA LEU A 349 -9.31 79.46 -26.06
C LEU A 349 -10.50 80.22 -25.43
N GLU A 350 -11.37 79.50 -24.74
CA GLU A 350 -12.48 80.15 -24.02
C GLU A 350 -11.95 81.16 -23.01
N THR A 351 -10.95 80.85 -22.24
CA THR A 351 -10.33 81.69 -21.27
C THR A 351 -9.65 82.89 -21.95
N ALA A 352 -8.98 82.70 -23.07
CA ALA A 352 -8.39 83.78 -23.83
C ALA A 352 -9.45 84.78 -24.40
N ILE A 353 -10.58 84.26 -24.90
CA ILE A 353 -11.70 85.11 -25.37
C ILE A 353 -12.29 85.96 -24.24
N ALA A 354 -12.46 85.39 -23.02
CA ALA A 354 -12.92 86.09 -21.86
C ALA A 354 -11.93 87.21 -21.42
N GLY A 355 -10.63 87.05 -21.63
CA GLY A 355 -9.57 88.01 -21.34
C GLY A 355 -9.44 89.14 -22.37
N GLY A 356 -9.98 89.00 -23.58
CA GLY A 356 -10.08 90.04 -24.63
C GLY A 356 -8.76 90.38 -25.35
N ASP A 357 -7.67 89.68 -25.08
CA ASP A 357 -6.35 89.94 -25.74
C ASP A 357 -6.26 89.17 -27.07
N ALA A 358 -6.24 89.93 -28.18
CA ALA A 358 -6.24 89.41 -29.54
C ALA A 358 -5.00 88.56 -29.88
N GLN A 359 -3.89 88.72 -29.17
CA GLN A 359 -2.69 87.97 -29.42
C GLN A 359 -2.74 86.59 -28.69
N VAL A 360 -3.29 86.60 -27.47
CA VAL A 360 -3.55 85.37 -26.70
C VAL A 360 -4.63 84.53 -27.37
N ILE A 361 -5.70 85.12 -27.88
CA ILE A 361 -6.78 84.46 -28.64
C ILE A 361 -6.16 83.74 -29.88
N ARG A 362 -5.34 84.44 -30.67
CA ARG A 362 -4.71 83.87 -31.87
C ARG A 362 -3.80 82.66 -31.50
N SER A 363 -3.01 82.76 -30.44
CA SER A 363 -2.15 81.66 -30.00
C SER A 363 -2.96 80.49 -29.50
N ALA A 364 -4.07 80.68 -28.78
CA ALA A 364 -4.94 79.62 -28.32
C ALA A 364 -5.70 78.94 -29.49
N MET A 365 -6.11 79.70 -30.52
CA MET A 365 -6.68 79.16 -31.76
C MET A 365 -5.68 78.22 -32.49
N GLN A 366 -4.39 78.65 -32.64
CA GLN A 366 -3.37 77.85 -33.24
C GLN A 366 -3.10 76.56 -32.46
N ALA A 367 -3.11 76.61 -31.11
CA ALA A 367 -2.93 75.47 -30.26
C ALA A 367 -4.10 74.47 -30.43
N LEU A 368 -5.35 74.98 -30.48
CA LEU A 368 -6.50 74.13 -30.72
C LEU A 368 -6.48 73.48 -32.10
N GLU A 369 -6.17 74.24 -33.17
CA GLU A 369 -5.98 73.66 -34.48
C GLU A 369 -4.85 72.60 -34.56
N ALA A 370 -3.75 72.83 -33.84
CA ALA A 370 -2.68 71.85 -33.77
C ALA A 370 -3.12 70.55 -33.02
N ALA A 371 -3.88 70.70 -31.92
CA ALA A 371 -4.44 69.58 -31.19
C ALA A 371 -5.48 68.82 -32.03
N MET A 372 -6.36 69.50 -32.75
CA MET A 372 -7.34 68.89 -33.69
C MET A 372 -6.65 68.16 -34.85
N ARG A 373 -5.67 68.76 -35.50
CA ARG A 373 -4.88 68.11 -36.55
C ARG A 373 -4.15 66.83 -36.05
N SER A 374 -3.66 66.86 -34.83
CA SER A 374 -3.05 65.68 -34.23
C SER A 374 -4.08 64.56 -34.02
N GLN A 375 -5.34 64.92 -33.74
CA GLN A 375 -6.44 63.96 -33.60
C GLN A 375 -6.85 63.40 -35.00
N GLU A 376 -7.00 64.23 -36.03
CA GLU A 376 -7.35 63.78 -37.39
C GLU A 376 -6.28 62.90 -38.03
N THR A 377 -5.00 63.25 -37.91
CA THR A 377 -3.90 62.40 -38.40
C THR A 377 -3.83 61.03 -37.75
N ALA A 378 -4.29 60.95 -36.51
CA ALA A 378 -4.39 59.68 -35.81
C ALA A 378 -5.63 58.85 -36.22
N ALA A 379 -6.76 59.52 -36.53
CA ALA A 379 -7.98 58.88 -37.06
C ALA A 379 -7.81 58.38 -38.51
N ALA A 380 -6.91 59.04 -39.26
CA ALA A 380 -6.56 58.67 -40.65
C ALA A 380 -5.44 57.61 -40.74
N ALA A 381 -4.79 57.20 -39.66
CA ALA A 381 -3.89 56.04 -39.65
C ALA A 381 -4.69 54.75 -39.93
N PRO A 382 -4.29 53.99 -40.96
CA PRO A 382 -5.15 52.99 -41.58
C PRO A 382 -5.60 51.95 -40.58
N ALA A 383 -6.86 51.53 -40.67
CA ALA A 383 -7.46 50.41 -39.93
C ALA A 383 -6.82 49.04 -40.26
N ASP A 384 -5.79 49.00 -41.09
CA ASP A 384 -5.06 47.82 -41.49
C ASP A 384 -4.24 47.14 -40.38
N ALA A 385 -4.04 47.79 -39.26
CA ALA A 385 -3.41 47.20 -38.06
C ALA A 385 -4.36 46.39 -37.19
N GLN A 386 -5.70 46.42 -37.47
CA GLN A 386 -6.69 45.71 -36.66
C GLN A 386 -7.20 44.41 -37.26
N ALA A 387 -6.80 44.08 -38.50
CA ALA A 387 -7.24 42.88 -39.22
C ALA A 387 -6.18 41.78 -39.35
N GLY A 388 -5.12 41.77 -38.51
CA GLY A 388 -4.09 40.75 -38.48
C GLY A 388 -4.16 39.81 -37.27
#